data_8dfe4d9d673b54fbdebe83ab1eff7509
#
_entry.id   8dfe4d9d673b54fbdebe83ab1eff7509
#
_cell.length_a   1.000
_cell.length_b   1.000
_cell.length_c   1.000
_cell.angle_alpha   90.00
_cell.angle_beta   90.00
_cell.angle_gamma   90.00
#
_symmetry.space_group_name_H-M   'P 1'
#
loop_
_entity.id
_entity.type
_entity.pdbx_description
1 polymer ?
#
loop_
_entity_poly.entity_id
_entity_poly.type
_entity_poly.pdbx_seq_one_letter_code
_entity_poly.pdbx_strand_id
1 'polypeptide(L)'
;MSFSQETIPEQRSSLSISKHGHDTPFRSHAVIRGYVESLVYRNGYEKLISYNTSVELAEKVGNEWRLVLRKDGDVRGEDEWWEEWFDAVVVASGHFNVPYIPKIEGLDAFERSRPGSVKHSKMFRGREAYKGKVRLTYFCQRLSR
;
A
#
# COMPACT_ATOMS: atom_id res chain seq x y z
N MET A 1 3.95 -1.10 -14.49
CA MET A 1 2.75 -0.23 -14.36
C MET A 1 3.24 1.20 -14.58
N SER A 2 2.69 1.91 -15.52
CA SER A 2 2.97 3.34 -15.80
C SER A 2 1.72 3.96 -16.41
N PHE A 3 1.58 5.25 -16.30
CA PHE A 3 0.52 5.97 -17.01
C PHE A 3 0.90 6.18 -18.48
N SER A 4 -0.08 6.10 -19.38
CA SER A 4 0.17 6.21 -20.82
C SER A 4 0.70 7.59 -21.23
N GLN A 5 0.26 8.64 -20.54
CA GLN A 5 0.69 10.01 -20.78
C GLN A 5 2.03 10.34 -20.14
N GLU A 6 2.37 9.65 -19.07
CA GLU A 6 3.60 9.86 -18.31
C GLU A 6 4.23 8.50 -18.00
N THR A 7 5.10 8.05 -18.89
CA THR A 7 5.79 6.77 -18.73
C THR A 7 6.87 6.83 -17.64
N ILE A 8 7.14 5.70 -17.01
CA ILE A 8 8.31 5.57 -16.13
C ILE A 8 9.56 5.81 -16.99
N PRO A 9 10.50 6.69 -16.54
CA PRO A 9 11.74 6.89 -17.25
C PRO A 9 12.47 5.57 -17.52
N GLU A 10 13.02 5.42 -18.73
CA GLU A 10 13.81 4.26 -19.14
C GLU A 10 15.18 4.26 -18.45
N GLN A 11 15.19 4.15 -17.14
CA GLN A 11 16.41 3.89 -16.40
C GLN A 11 16.65 2.38 -16.30
N ARG A 12 17.80 1.96 -16.83
CA ARG A 12 18.23 0.58 -16.69
C ARG A 12 18.42 0.23 -15.21
N SER A 13 17.86 -0.90 -14.80
CA SER A 13 18.02 -1.37 -13.43
C SER A 13 19.33 -2.15 -13.30
N SER A 14 20.34 -1.54 -12.69
CA SER A 14 21.61 -2.23 -12.37
C SER A 14 21.39 -3.50 -11.56
N LEU A 15 20.43 -3.49 -10.65
CA LEU A 15 20.04 -4.67 -9.87
C LEU A 15 19.45 -5.77 -10.75
N SER A 16 18.63 -5.42 -11.73
CA SER A 16 18.05 -6.37 -12.69
C SER A 16 19.15 -6.99 -13.55
N ILE A 17 20.03 -6.16 -14.11
CA ILE A 17 21.13 -6.59 -14.95
C ILE A 17 22.07 -7.52 -14.18
N SER A 18 22.42 -7.19 -12.94
CA SER A 18 23.32 -8.04 -12.13
C SER A 18 22.72 -9.40 -11.78
N LYS A 19 21.38 -9.49 -11.63
CA LYS A 19 20.69 -10.73 -11.26
C LYS A 19 20.27 -11.60 -12.44
N HIS A 20 19.97 -10.99 -13.57
CA HIS A 20 19.35 -11.68 -14.70
C HIS A 20 20.15 -11.55 -16.00
N GLY A 21 21.28 -10.83 -16.00
CA GLY A 21 22.12 -10.61 -17.18
C GLY A 21 21.55 -9.57 -18.17
N HIS A 22 20.34 -9.11 -17.96
CA HIS A 22 19.67 -8.11 -18.80
C HIS A 22 18.69 -7.25 -18.00
N ASP A 23 18.33 -6.09 -18.52
CA ASP A 23 17.31 -5.25 -17.91
C ASP A 23 15.93 -5.87 -18.10
N THR A 24 15.15 -5.94 -17.03
CA THR A 24 13.80 -6.49 -17.03
C THR A 24 12.79 -5.36 -16.78
N PRO A 25 11.51 -5.53 -17.15
CA PRO A 25 10.47 -4.51 -16.89
C PRO A 25 10.16 -4.32 -15.40
N PHE A 26 10.70 -5.18 -14.53
CA PHE A 26 10.47 -5.10 -13.10
C PHE A 26 11.37 -4.04 -12.46
N ARG A 27 10.75 -3.14 -11.71
CA ARG A 27 11.43 -2.07 -10.97
C ARG A 27 11.30 -2.28 -9.47
N SER A 28 12.28 -1.81 -8.72
CA SER A 28 12.20 -1.81 -7.26
C SER A 28 11.09 -0.86 -6.78
N HIS A 29 10.57 -1.10 -5.59
CA HIS A 29 9.56 -0.22 -4.98
C HIS A 29 10.06 1.24 -4.87
N ALA A 30 11.35 1.45 -4.64
CA ALA A 30 11.94 2.78 -4.57
C ALA A 30 11.85 3.54 -5.89
N VAL A 31 12.06 2.85 -7.02
CA VAL A 31 11.91 3.46 -8.36
C VAL A 31 10.44 3.83 -8.62
N ILE A 32 9.51 2.94 -8.28
CA ILE A 32 8.07 3.20 -8.46
C ILE A 32 7.62 4.35 -7.55
N ARG A 33 8.09 4.36 -6.31
CA ARG A 33 7.81 5.45 -5.36
C ARG A 33 8.31 6.79 -5.91
N GLY A 34 9.57 6.87 -6.31
CA GLY A 34 10.15 8.10 -6.89
C GLY A 34 9.42 8.56 -8.16
N TYR A 35 8.94 7.61 -8.97
CA TYR A 35 8.11 7.93 -10.12
C TYR A 35 6.80 8.61 -9.70
N VAL A 36 6.06 8.04 -8.76
CA VAL A 36 4.80 8.63 -8.26
C VAL A 36 5.05 9.99 -7.62
N GLU A 37 6.07 10.12 -6.77
CA GLU A 37 6.46 11.39 -6.14
C GLU A 37 6.79 12.45 -7.21
N SER A 38 7.49 12.06 -8.29
CA SER A 38 7.81 12.97 -9.39
C SER A 38 6.58 13.43 -10.18
N LEU A 39 5.56 12.58 -10.33
CA LEU A 39 4.29 12.95 -10.96
C LEU A 39 3.58 14.03 -10.14
N VAL A 40 3.50 13.84 -8.84
CA VAL A 40 2.87 14.80 -7.92
C VAL A 40 3.57 16.15 -8.01
N TYR A 41 4.91 16.15 -7.91
CA TYR A 41 5.70 17.38 -7.92
C TYR A 41 5.63 18.13 -9.27
N ARG A 42 5.86 17.44 -10.40
CA ARG A 42 5.87 18.05 -11.73
C ARG A 42 4.52 18.65 -12.13
N ASN A 43 3.43 18.05 -11.66
CA ASN A 43 2.08 18.52 -11.97
C ASN A 43 1.51 19.47 -10.91
N GLY A 44 2.28 19.81 -9.88
CA GLY A 44 1.84 20.74 -8.83
C GLY A 44 0.70 20.23 -7.95
N TYR A 45 0.53 18.90 -7.87
CA TYR A 45 -0.57 18.27 -7.13
C TYR A 45 -0.35 18.26 -5.60
N GLU A 46 0.82 18.63 -5.12
CA GLU A 46 1.13 18.62 -3.67
C GLU A 46 0.11 19.40 -2.84
N LYS A 47 -0.35 20.55 -3.37
CA LYS A 47 -1.33 21.41 -2.72
C LYS A 47 -2.74 20.82 -2.66
N LEU A 48 -2.99 19.79 -3.46
CA LEU A 48 -4.30 19.11 -3.55
C LEU A 48 -4.35 17.84 -2.68
N ILE A 49 -3.25 17.48 -2.03
CA ILE A 49 -3.15 16.27 -1.23
C ILE A 49 -3.18 16.63 0.25
N SER A 50 -4.19 16.14 0.94
CA SER A 50 -4.27 16.24 2.40
C SER A 50 -3.75 14.94 3.02
N TYR A 51 -2.54 14.99 3.58
CA TYR A 51 -1.94 13.86 4.30
C TYR A 51 -2.52 13.71 5.70
N ASN A 52 -2.45 12.49 6.26
CA ASN A 52 -2.97 12.15 7.58
C ASN A 52 -4.46 12.47 7.75
N THR A 53 -5.21 12.42 6.65
CA THR A 53 -6.62 12.73 6.61
C THR A 53 -7.42 11.50 6.23
N SER A 54 -8.37 11.12 7.07
CA SER A 54 -9.29 10.00 6.89
C SER A 54 -10.65 10.50 6.43
N VAL A 55 -11.28 9.77 5.54
CA VAL A 55 -12.70 9.94 5.22
C VAL A 55 -13.49 9.03 6.16
N GLU A 56 -14.16 9.61 7.13
CA GLU A 56 -14.92 8.87 8.16
C GLU A 56 -16.35 8.57 7.71
N LEU A 57 -16.91 9.46 6.89
CA LEU A 57 -18.22 9.26 6.28
C LEU A 57 -18.20 9.79 4.85
N ALA A 58 -18.83 9.06 3.95
CA ALA A 58 -19.17 9.52 2.60
C ALA A 58 -20.62 9.17 2.30
N GLU A 59 -21.45 10.15 2.07
CA GLU A 59 -22.85 9.94 1.74
C GLU A 59 -23.28 10.81 0.56
N LYS A 60 -24.19 10.28 -0.24
CA LYS A 60 -24.77 11.03 -1.36
C LYS A 60 -26.02 11.76 -0.91
N VAL A 61 -26.02 13.07 -1.04
CA VAL A 61 -27.14 13.95 -0.69
C VAL A 61 -27.57 14.70 -1.95
N GLY A 62 -28.67 14.31 -2.54
CA GLY A 62 -29.09 14.84 -3.84
C GLY A 62 -28.10 14.50 -4.95
N ASN A 63 -27.51 15.52 -5.57
CA ASN A 63 -26.52 15.34 -6.64
C ASN A 63 -25.08 15.42 -6.17
N GLU A 64 -24.83 15.78 -4.91
CA GLU A 64 -23.50 15.99 -4.34
C GLU A 64 -23.14 14.91 -3.33
N TRP A 65 -21.85 14.79 -3.04
CA TRP A 65 -21.31 13.94 -2.00
C TRP A 65 -20.86 14.78 -0.81
N ARG A 66 -21.41 14.47 0.36
CA ARG A 66 -20.95 15.01 1.64
C ARG A 66 -19.90 14.08 2.22
N LEU A 67 -18.71 14.59 2.48
CA LEU A 67 -17.66 13.87 3.18
C LEU A 67 -17.46 14.48 4.57
N VAL A 68 -17.38 13.61 5.58
CA VAL A 68 -16.87 13.96 6.90
C VAL A 68 -15.41 13.50 6.96
N LEU A 69 -14.54 14.44 7.20
CA LEU A 69 -13.10 14.27 7.18
C LEU A 69 -12.52 14.45 8.59
N ARG A 70 -11.52 13.62 8.90
CA ARG A 70 -10.77 13.71 10.14
C ARG A 70 -9.28 13.73 9.83
N LYS A 71 -8.60 14.74 10.28
CA LYS A 71 -7.16 14.83 10.23
C LYS A 71 -6.59 14.50 11.59
N ASP A 72 -5.66 13.55 11.62
CA ASP A 72 -4.98 13.17 12.86
C ASP A 72 -4.22 14.37 13.40
N GLY A 73 -4.47 14.69 14.69
CA GLY A 73 -3.76 15.75 15.39
C GLY A 73 -2.26 15.48 15.45
N ASP A 74 -1.49 16.54 15.59
CA ASP A 74 -0.06 16.41 15.83
C ASP A 74 0.21 15.98 17.31
N VAL A 75 1.46 16.01 17.75
CA VAL A 75 1.94 15.52 19.06
C VAL A 75 1.13 16.00 20.30
N ARG A 76 0.18 16.91 20.15
CA ARG A 76 -0.70 17.43 21.21
C ARG A 76 -2.14 16.96 21.18
N GLY A 77 -2.51 16.17 20.18
CA GLY A 77 -3.55 15.16 20.36
C GLY A 77 -5.00 15.54 20.10
N GLU A 78 -5.33 16.64 19.47
CA GLU A 78 -6.72 16.87 19.05
C GLU A 78 -6.87 16.65 17.54
N ASP A 79 -7.78 15.76 17.17
CA ASP A 79 -8.14 15.51 15.79
C ASP A 79 -8.99 16.68 15.28
N GLU A 80 -8.70 17.14 14.09
CA GLU A 80 -9.48 18.15 13.39
C GLU A 80 -10.55 17.47 12.55
N TRP A 81 -11.81 17.89 12.70
CA TRP A 81 -12.94 17.37 11.97
C TRP A 81 -13.63 18.47 11.16
N TRP A 82 -13.94 18.15 9.90
CA TRP A 82 -14.69 19.07 9.04
C TRP A 82 -15.52 18.33 7.99
N GLU A 83 -16.39 19.05 7.31
CA GLU A 83 -17.20 18.54 6.22
C GLU A 83 -16.84 19.25 4.92
N GLU A 84 -16.81 18.50 3.83
CA GLU A 84 -16.67 19.04 2.47
C GLU A 84 -17.65 18.40 1.52
N TRP A 85 -18.01 19.14 0.46
CA TRP A 85 -18.97 18.72 -0.54
C TRP A 85 -18.28 18.60 -1.90
N PHE A 86 -18.63 17.54 -2.64
CA PHE A 86 -18.00 17.21 -3.92
C PHE A 86 -19.05 16.72 -4.92
N ASP A 87 -18.85 17.01 -6.22
CA ASP A 87 -19.67 16.48 -7.31
C ASP A 87 -19.47 14.96 -7.48
N ALA A 88 -18.26 14.47 -7.22
CA ALA A 88 -17.91 13.07 -7.37
C ALA A 88 -16.83 12.63 -6.37
N VAL A 89 -16.86 11.34 -5.99
CA VAL A 89 -15.86 10.71 -5.12
C VAL A 89 -15.29 9.48 -5.81
N VAL A 90 -13.96 9.41 -5.87
CA VAL A 90 -13.25 8.22 -6.38
C VAL A 90 -12.58 7.51 -5.23
N VAL A 91 -13.01 6.28 -4.96
CA VAL A 91 -12.40 5.43 -3.92
C VAL A 91 -11.21 4.69 -4.51
N ALA A 92 -10.00 5.07 -4.09
CA ALA A 92 -8.74 4.49 -4.55
C ALA A 92 -7.88 3.92 -3.40
N SER A 93 -8.52 3.50 -2.29
CA SER A 93 -7.87 3.03 -1.06
C SER A 93 -7.15 1.67 -1.19
N GLY A 94 -7.32 0.99 -2.33
CA GLY A 94 -6.83 -0.37 -2.53
C GLY A 94 -7.64 -1.42 -1.75
N HIS A 95 -7.31 -2.70 -1.95
CA HIS A 95 -8.05 -3.81 -1.34
C HIS A 95 -7.13 -4.80 -0.58
N PHE A 96 -5.83 -4.51 -0.47
CA PHE A 96 -4.87 -5.35 0.25
C PHE A 96 -4.46 -4.78 1.61
N ASN A 97 -5.27 -3.90 2.19
CA ASN A 97 -4.89 -3.20 3.42
C ASN A 97 -4.86 -4.14 4.63
N VAL A 98 -5.88 -4.96 4.80
CA VAL A 98 -5.97 -5.91 5.92
C VAL A 98 -5.44 -7.28 5.47
N PRO A 99 -4.37 -7.80 6.10
CA PRO A 99 -3.87 -9.13 5.80
C PRO A 99 -4.89 -10.20 6.23
N TYR A 100 -5.16 -11.15 5.35
CA TYR A 100 -5.97 -12.31 5.68
C TYR A 100 -5.06 -13.50 6.03
N ILE A 101 -5.18 -14.00 7.25
CA ILE A 101 -4.50 -15.22 7.69
C ILE A 101 -5.57 -16.30 7.82
N PRO A 102 -5.50 -17.36 7.00
CA PRO A 102 -6.48 -18.44 7.06
C PRO A 102 -6.36 -19.20 8.37
N LYS A 103 -7.48 -19.77 8.84
CA LYS A 103 -7.47 -20.70 9.97
C LYS A 103 -6.88 -22.03 9.51
N ILE A 104 -5.67 -22.31 9.93
CA ILE A 104 -4.95 -23.56 9.68
C ILE A 104 -4.82 -24.27 11.01
N GLU A 105 -5.23 -25.53 11.08
CA GLU A 105 -5.12 -26.34 12.30
C GLU A 105 -3.65 -26.42 12.76
N GLY A 106 -3.44 -26.16 14.03
CA GLY A 106 -2.10 -26.15 14.64
C GLY A 106 -1.29 -24.85 14.43
N LEU A 107 -1.70 -23.92 13.55
CA LEU A 107 -0.95 -22.70 13.29
C LEU A 107 -0.80 -21.82 14.53
N ASP A 108 -1.87 -21.66 15.29
CA ASP A 108 -1.88 -20.87 16.53
C ASP A 108 -1.02 -21.51 17.62
N ALA A 109 -1.02 -22.85 17.71
CA ALA A 109 -0.17 -23.58 18.64
C ALA A 109 1.30 -23.44 18.26
N PHE A 110 1.60 -23.50 16.98
CA PHE A 110 2.96 -23.30 16.46
C PHE A 110 3.46 -21.89 16.74
N GLU A 111 2.65 -20.86 16.49
CA GLU A 111 3.01 -19.48 16.77
C GLU A 111 3.24 -19.23 18.27
N ARG A 112 2.39 -19.80 19.14
CA ARG A 112 2.58 -19.73 20.60
C ARG A 112 3.89 -20.39 21.05
N SER A 113 4.25 -21.52 20.44
CA SER A 113 5.50 -22.22 20.78
C SER A 113 6.75 -21.52 20.25
N ARG A 114 6.61 -20.74 19.19
CA ARG A 114 7.70 -20.01 18.52
C ARG A 114 7.22 -18.62 18.06
N PRO A 115 7.10 -17.66 18.96
CA PRO A 115 6.59 -16.32 18.64
C PRO A 115 7.33 -15.65 17.50
N GLY A 116 6.61 -15.06 16.56
CA GLY A 116 7.17 -14.39 15.38
C GLY A 116 7.56 -15.34 14.24
N SER A 117 7.22 -16.63 14.35
CA SER A 117 7.48 -17.63 13.29
C SER A 117 6.48 -17.54 12.13
N VAL A 118 5.23 -17.15 12.41
CA VAL A 118 4.20 -16.97 11.41
C VAL A 118 4.19 -15.53 10.94
N LYS A 119 4.39 -15.32 9.66
CA LYS A 119 4.41 -13.97 9.09
C LYS A 119 3.59 -13.93 7.81
N HIS A 120 2.68 -12.97 7.74
CA HIS A 120 2.01 -12.67 6.50
C HIS A 120 2.99 -12.03 5.49
N SER A 121 2.86 -12.33 4.18
CA SER A 121 3.75 -11.80 3.14
C SER A 121 3.82 -10.26 3.11
N LYS A 122 2.76 -9.58 3.52
CA LYS A 122 2.73 -8.13 3.69
C LYS A 122 3.78 -7.61 4.68
N MET A 123 4.23 -8.44 5.62
CA MET A 123 5.26 -8.11 6.62
C MET A 123 6.69 -8.32 6.10
N PHE A 124 6.85 -8.84 4.88
CA PHE A 124 8.16 -9.04 4.29
C PHE A 124 8.85 -7.70 4.02
N ARG A 125 10.06 -7.51 4.57
CA ARG A 125 10.89 -6.30 4.39
C ARG A 125 12.24 -6.58 3.76
N GLY A 126 12.53 -7.83 3.49
CA GLY A 126 13.79 -8.27 2.91
C GLY A 126 14.17 -9.66 3.36
N ARG A 127 15.13 -10.25 2.68
CA ARG A 127 15.54 -11.65 2.90
C ARG A 127 16.45 -11.85 4.11
N GLU A 128 17.07 -10.80 4.62
CA GLU A 128 18.05 -10.87 5.69
C GLU A 128 17.50 -11.55 6.97
N ALA A 129 16.27 -11.20 7.34
CA ALA A 129 15.59 -11.80 8.50
C ALA A 129 15.31 -13.32 8.36
N TYR A 130 15.52 -13.86 7.17
CA TYR A 130 15.20 -15.26 6.84
C TYR A 130 16.43 -16.08 6.46
N LYS A 131 17.64 -15.52 6.54
CA LYS A 131 18.89 -16.26 6.29
C LYS A 131 19.03 -17.42 7.27
N GLY A 132 19.42 -18.59 6.75
CA GLY A 132 19.64 -19.80 7.55
C GLY A 132 18.37 -20.41 8.15
N LYS A 133 17.18 -19.96 7.77
CA LYS A 133 15.91 -20.50 8.27
C LYS A 133 15.22 -21.35 7.20
N VAL A 134 14.66 -22.46 7.63
CA VAL A 134 13.72 -23.24 6.80
C VAL A 134 12.42 -22.46 6.71
N ARG A 135 11.85 -22.36 5.51
CA ARG A 135 10.61 -21.63 5.23
C ARG A 135 9.57 -22.56 4.64
N LEU A 136 8.37 -22.48 5.17
CA LEU A 136 7.18 -23.04 4.55
C LEU A 136 6.31 -21.88 4.06
N THR A 137 6.03 -21.85 2.76
CA THR A 137 5.15 -20.83 2.19
C THR A 137 3.81 -21.47 1.86
N TYR A 138 2.76 -20.91 2.42
CA TYR A 138 1.38 -21.31 2.15
C TYR A 138 0.70 -20.22 1.31
N PHE A 139 0.16 -20.62 0.16
CA PHE A 139 -0.64 -19.74 -0.71
C PHE A 139 -2.12 -20.01 -0.45
N CYS A 140 -2.83 -19.04 0.10
CA CYS A 140 -4.27 -19.07 0.22
C CYS A 140 -4.88 -18.26 -0.92
N GLN A 141 -5.50 -18.95 -1.88
CA GLN A 141 -6.31 -18.31 -2.91
C GLN A 141 -7.74 -18.22 -2.39
N ARG A 142 -8.19 -17.00 -2.07
CA ARG A 142 -9.60 -16.78 -1.79
C ARG A 142 -10.36 -16.86 -3.12
N LEU A 143 -11.05 -17.97 -3.35
CA LEU A 143 -12.04 -18.02 -4.41
C LEU A 143 -13.17 -17.07 -4.03
N SER A 144 -13.31 -15.95 -4.75
CA SER A 144 -14.50 -15.12 -4.69
C SER A 144 -15.69 -15.96 -5.18
N ARG A 145 -16.64 -16.22 -4.30
CA ARG A 145 -17.97 -16.70 -4.70
C ARG A 145 -18.80 -15.52 -5.15
#